data_052c41eafe963441ed58b65895b2c754
#
_entry.id   052c41eafe963441ed58b65895b2c754
#
_cell.length_a   1.000
_cell.length_b   1.000
_cell.length_c   1.000
_cell.angle_alpha   90.00
_cell.angle_beta   90.00
_cell.angle_gamma   90.00
#
_symmetry.space_group_name_H-M   'P 1'
#
loop_
_entity.id
_entity.type
_entity.pdbx_description
1 polymer ?
#
loop_
_entity_poly.entity_id
_entity_poly.type
_entity_poly.pdbx_seq_one_letter_code
_entity_poly.pdbx_strand_id
1 'polypeptide(L)'
;MMGSSQQAGWCKKPTSLTSTRATLKAARKTMCTVVLLTITVVTGAGEFKRVSVTIGKSPVLICPHKLNVTMVTWKISPKVGGPCTLGYRADHNKTDRTNCSDSMNWKSRPDWDPALEIRQVGIAHEGNYTCEVVTVDGNFPTTYLLSVLVPPRLSLYCDGHGSHVCEAAAGKPAAWVWWVPGGNSTPKEESHGNGTVTVLSKFTAHNTSMTNATCVMFHPAGNQSKSITCHPSGNNFVVLSLSIVISLLIIIIFMAVICYFKIHSDRQCHKTKPLESAPTLPPEDDTMEVEPYTTYVQKENVIYNSVSDLTVGQNLPQGLWPPT
;
A
#
# COMPACT_ATOMS: atom_id res chain seq x y z
N MET A 1 75.89 -17.99 63.91
CA MET A 1 76.47 -18.91 62.93
C MET A 1 75.96 -18.47 61.57
N MET A 2 76.80 -17.92 60.78
CA MET A 2 77.15 -18.24 59.39
C MET A 2 75.89 -18.06 58.43
N GLY A 3 75.98 -17.33 57.37
CA GLY A 3 77.09 -16.80 56.56
C GLY A 3 76.52 -15.99 55.41
N SER A 4 77.33 -15.09 55.07
CA SER A 4 77.49 -14.27 53.89
C SER A 4 77.17 -14.89 52.56
N SER A 5 76.57 -14.11 51.65
CA SER A 5 77.31 -13.84 50.39
C SER A 5 76.62 -12.72 49.56
N GLN A 6 77.38 -11.71 49.31
CA GLN A 6 77.21 -10.67 48.34
C GLN A 6 77.22 -11.26 46.91
N GLN A 7 76.35 -10.83 46.02
CA GLN A 7 76.71 -10.79 44.60
C GLN A 7 76.33 -9.45 43.99
N ALA A 8 77.35 -8.79 43.50
CA ALA A 8 77.29 -7.57 42.67
C ALA A 8 76.65 -7.84 41.34
N GLY A 9 75.55 -7.18 41.03
CA GLY A 9 74.92 -7.20 39.70
C GLY A 9 75.15 -5.86 38.97
N TRP A 10 75.85 -5.96 37.90
CA TRP A 10 76.24 -4.92 36.97
C TRP A 10 75.09 -4.08 36.43
N CYS A 11 75.18 -2.73 36.61
CA CYS A 11 74.35 -1.74 35.97
C CYS A 11 74.71 -1.59 34.48
N LYS A 12 73.97 -2.16 33.54
CA LYS A 12 74.08 -1.88 32.13
C LYS A 12 73.32 -0.60 31.83
N LYS A 13 74.05 0.47 31.42
CA LYS A 13 73.43 1.66 30.81
C LYS A 13 72.59 1.28 29.62
N PRO A 14 71.29 1.80 29.46
CA PRO A 14 70.59 1.70 28.22
C PRO A 14 71.12 2.76 27.25
N THR A 15 71.86 2.32 26.28
CA THR A 15 72.17 3.09 25.07
C THR A 15 70.96 2.96 24.11
N SER A 16 70.54 4.10 23.55
CA SER A 16 69.64 4.26 22.40
C SER A 16 68.14 4.40 22.66
N LEU A 17 67.72 5.37 23.47
CA LEU A 17 66.28 5.81 23.48
C LEU A 17 66.02 7.08 22.63
N THR A 18 67.09 7.62 21.98
CA THR A 18 66.96 8.84 21.17
C THR A 18 66.61 8.58 19.72
N SER A 19 66.89 7.38 19.17
CA SER A 19 66.53 7.04 17.77
C SER A 19 65.07 6.70 17.57
N THR A 20 64.41 6.01 18.53
CA THR A 20 63.01 5.65 18.46
C THR A 20 62.03 6.85 18.62
N ARG A 21 62.46 7.89 19.38
CA ARG A 21 61.62 9.11 19.48
C ARG A 21 61.65 9.97 18.23
N ALA A 22 62.78 9.99 17.50
CA ALA A 22 62.90 10.73 16.25
C ALA A 22 62.10 10.06 15.12
N THR A 23 62.12 8.72 15.01
CA THR A 23 61.35 7.95 14.03
C THR A 23 59.86 8.01 14.31
N LEU A 24 59.41 7.95 15.56
CA LEU A 24 58.00 8.12 15.94
C LEU A 24 57.47 9.54 15.66
N LYS A 25 58.27 10.59 15.87
CA LYS A 25 57.92 11.97 15.52
C LYS A 25 57.84 12.18 14.00
N ALA A 26 58.73 11.58 13.23
CA ALA A 26 58.71 11.62 11.77
C ALA A 26 57.51 10.87 11.22
N ALA A 27 57.21 9.65 11.70
CA ALA A 27 56.04 8.87 11.30
C ALA A 27 54.73 9.58 11.65
N ARG A 28 54.63 10.23 12.81
CA ARG A 28 53.46 11.00 13.22
C ARG A 28 53.24 12.26 12.37
N LYS A 29 54.32 12.95 11.97
CA LYS A 29 54.25 14.08 11.03
C LYS A 29 53.81 13.63 9.63
N THR A 30 54.36 12.53 9.11
CA THR A 30 53.99 11.98 7.80
C THR A 30 52.52 11.51 7.79
N MET A 31 52.09 10.86 8.87
CA MET A 31 50.69 10.42 8.99
C MET A 31 49.69 11.60 9.09
N CYS A 32 50.05 12.68 9.84
CA CYS A 32 49.26 13.91 9.88
C CYS A 32 49.19 14.62 8.52
N THR A 33 50.31 14.67 7.77
CA THR A 33 50.31 15.29 6.43
C THR A 33 49.51 14.47 5.41
N VAL A 34 49.59 13.14 5.47
CA VAL A 34 48.77 12.26 4.62
C VAL A 34 47.26 12.40 4.96
N VAL A 35 46.90 12.44 6.23
CA VAL A 35 45.50 12.66 6.67
C VAL A 35 45.02 14.05 6.28
N LEU A 36 45.84 15.09 6.42
CA LEU A 36 45.46 16.43 5.95
C LEU A 36 45.34 16.51 4.43
N LEU A 37 46.22 15.84 3.66
CA LEU A 37 46.11 15.76 2.20
C LEU A 37 44.86 14.96 1.76
N THR A 38 44.48 13.89 2.47
CA THR A 38 43.27 13.15 2.16
C THR A 38 42.00 13.97 2.48
N ILE A 39 42.01 14.77 3.56
CA ILE A 39 40.90 15.67 3.91
C ILE A 39 40.79 16.79 2.85
N THR A 40 41.84 17.32 2.31
CA THR A 40 41.76 18.36 1.27
C THR A 40 41.30 17.83 -0.08
N VAL A 41 41.51 16.55 -0.40
CA VAL A 41 41.00 15.91 -1.62
C VAL A 41 39.47 15.65 -1.52
N VAL A 42 38.94 15.46 -0.32
CA VAL A 42 37.47 15.24 -0.10
C VAL A 42 36.66 16.54 -0.17
N THR A 43 37.28 17.72 -0.01
CA THR A 43 36.57 19.01 -0.08
C THR A 43 36.26 19.50 -1.52
N GLY A 44 36.64 18.74 -2.54
CA GLY A 44 36.24 18.97 -3.95
C GLY A 44 34.93 18.26 -4.33
N ALA A 45 34.29 17.56 -3.41
CA ALA A 45 32.96 16.95 -3.66
C ALA A 45 31.93 18.06 -3.79
N GLY A 46 31.32 18.19 -4.98
CA GLY A 46 30.22 19.13 -5.24
C GLY A 46 29.12 19.02 -4.21
N GLU A 47 28.39 20.10 -4.00
CA GLU A 47 27.30 20.16 -3.01
C GLU A 47 26.24 19.10 -3.34
N PHE A 48 25.92 18.24 -2.36
CA PHE A 48 24.90 17.18 -2.49
C PHE A 48 23.67 17.54 -1.65
N LYS A 49 22.50 17.63 -2.31
CA LYS A 49 21.23 18.00 -1.70
C LYS A 49 20.20 16.90 -1.87
N ARG A 50 19.40 16.63 -0.85
CA ARG A 50 18.22 15.73 -0.94
C ARG A 50 16.96 16.57 -1.00
N VAL A 51 16.10 16.27 -1.98
CA VAL A 51 14.83 16.96 -2.18
C VAL A 51 13.72 15.92 -2.27
N SER A 52 12.70 16.08 -1.42
CA SER A 52 11.50 15.24 -1.44
C SER A 52 10.31 16.07 -1.90
N VAL A 53 9.57 15.58 -2.89
CA VAL A 53 8.46 16.31 -3.52
C VAL A 53 7.25 15.39 -3.65
N THR A 54 6.08 15.90 -3.31
CA THR A 54 4.83 15.16 -3.49
C THR A 54 4.48 15.03 -4.96
N ILE A 55 4.05 13.84 -5.37
CA ILE A 55 3.60 13.53 -6.73
C ILE A 55 2.62 14.58 -7.28
N GLY A 56 2.73 14.92 -8.54
CA GLY A 56 1.88 15.92 -9.22
C GLY A 56 2.29 17.38 -8.99
N LYS A 57 3.22 17.66 -8.06
CA LYS A 57 3.80 19.01 -7.89
C LYS A 57 4.83 19.29 -8.97
N SER A 58 5.17 20.58 -9.13
CA SER A 58 6.19 21.04 -10.08
C SER A 58 7.36 21.66 -9.31
N PRO A 59 8.34 20.85 -8.87
CA PRO A 59 9.51 21.34 -8.15
C PRO A 59 10.42 22.13 -9.08
N VAL A 60 11.18 23.06 -8.47
CA VAL A 60 12.25 23.80 -9.10
C VAL A 60 13.56 23.45 -8.39
N LEU A 61 14.51 22.90 -9.12
CA LEU A 61 15.87 22.64 -8.63
C LEU A 61 16.77 23.81 -9.00
N ILE A 62 17.45 24.39 -8.00
CA ILE A 62 18.21 25.63 -8.14
C ILE A 62 19.69 25.30 -8.33
N CYS A 63 20.27 25.76 -9.41
CA CYS A 63 21.72 25.76 -9.62
C CYS A 63 22.41 26.86 -8.81
N PRO A 64 23.71 26.73 -8.50
CA PRO A 64 24.47 27.83 -7.91
C PRO A 64 24.46 29.05 -8.83
N HIS A 65 24.07 30.19 -8.29
CA HIS A 65 24.16 31.44 -9.02
C HIS A 65 25.63 31.89 -9.14
N LYS A 66 26.08 32.14 -10.38
CA LYS A 66 27.42 32.61 -10.70
C LYS A 66 27.33 33.77 -11.69
N LEU A 67 28.32 34.66 -11.62
CA LEU A 67 28.45 35.73 -12.61
C LEU A 67 29.23 35.21 -13.82
N ASN A 68 29.03 35.82 -14.98
CA ASN A 68 29.74 35.51 -16.24
C ASN A 68 29.62 34.01 -16.63
N VAL A 69 28.40 33.50 -16.57
CA VAL A 69 28.08 32.11 -16.96
C VAL A 69 28.31 31.96 -18.48
N THR A 70 29.15 30.98 -18.86
CA THR A 70 29.40 30.62 -20.27
C THR A 70 28.52 29.45 -20.71
N MET A 71 28.31 28.49 -19.80
CA MET A 71 27.47 27.31 -20.06
C MET A 71 26.81 26.82 -18.77
N VAL A 72 25.58 26.31 -18.89
CA VAL A 72 24.89 25.59 -17.84
C VAL A 72 24.42 24.23 -18.38
N THR A 73 24.58 23.19 -17.60
CA THR A 73 24.16 21.85 -18.00
C THR A 73 23.50 21.13 -16.83
N TRP A 74 22.28 20.66 -17.03
CA TRP A 74 21.62 19.67 -16.18
C TRP A 74 21.85 18.28 -16.74
N LYS A 75 22.52 17.41 -15.98
CA LYS A 75 22.67 15.97 -16.25
C LYS A 75 21.70 15.24 -15.35
N ILE A 76 20.75 14.53 -15.93
CA ILE A 76 19.65 13.91 -15.24
C ILE A 76 19.74 12.40 -15.42
N SER A 77 19.79 11.67 -14.32
CA SER A 77 19.83 10.20 -14.27
C SER A 77 18.67 9.69 -13.43
N PRO A 78 17.46 9.52 -14.05
CA PRO A 78 16.30 9.00 -13.35
C PRO A 78 16.49 7.53 -13.02
N LYS A 79 15.79 7.02 -11.99
CA LYS A 79 15.78 5.59 -11.65
C LYS A 79 15.12 4.72 -12.73
N VAL A 80 14.16 5.30 -13.45
CA VAL A 80 13.43 4.65 -14.54
C VAL A 80 13.60 5.47 -15.79
N GLY A 81 14.00 4.84 -16.87
CA GLY A 81 14.32 5.51 -18.12
C GLY A 81 15.82 5.76 -18.28
N GLY A 82 16.20 6.33 -19.39
CA GLY A 82 17.59 6.64 -19.72
C GLY A 82 18.04 8.00 -19.18
N PRO A 83 19.36 8.24 -19.13
CA PRO A 83 19.90 9.55 -18.77
C PRO A 83 19.50 10.58 -19.82
N CYS A 84 19.32 11.81 -19.38
CA CYS A 84 19.01 12.93 -20.25
C CYS A 84 19.85 14.18 -19.90
N THR A 85 20.00 15.08 -20.83
CA THR A 85 20.79 16.29 -20.64
C THR A 85 20.05 17.51 -21.22
N LEU A 86 20.01 18.57 -20.42
CA LEU A 86 19.52 19.88 -20.82
C LEU A 86 20.65 20.88 -20.67
N GLY A 87 21.18 21.37 -21.78
CA GLY A 87 22.30 22.32 -21.85
C GLY A 87 21.86 23.70 -22.33
N TYR A 88 22.56 24.73 -21.88
CA TYR A 88 22.43 26.09 -22.37
C TYR A 88 23.81 26.70 -22.56
N ARG A 89 24.02 27.35 -23.73
CA ARG A 89 25.24 28.09 -24.08
C ARG A 89 24.92 29.56 -24.20
N ALA A 90 25.59 30.37 -23.38
CA ALA A 90 25.34 31.79 -23.31
C ALA A 90 25.84 32.54 -24.57
N ASP A 91 26.95 32.07 -25.19
CA ASP A 91 27.53 32.65 -26.40
C ASP A 91 26.59 32.62 -27.63
N HIS A 92 25.77 31.58 -27.74
CA HIS A 92 24.81 31.38 -28.82
C HIS A 92 23.34 31.58 -28.41
N ASN A 93 23.10 31.89 -27.13
CA ASN A 93 21.75 31.95 -26.55
C ASN A 93 20.90 30.73 -26.95
N LYS A 94 21.52 29.52 -26.92
CA LYS A 94 20.92 28.29 -27.44
C LYS A 94 20.77 27.26 -26.35
N THR A 95 19.59 26.65 -26.28
CA THR A 95 19.30 25.46 -25.47
C THR A 95 19.47 24.21 -26.33
N ASP A 96 20.26 23.25 -25.82
CA ASP A 96 20.40 21.91 -26.37
C ASP A 96 19.73 20.91 -25.45
N ARG A 97 18.87 20.06 -26.00
CA ARG A 97 18.11 19.03 -25.26
C ARG A 97 18.43 17.66 -25.84
N THR A 98 18.88 16.73 -24.99
CA THR A 98 19.16 15.36 -25.40
C THR A 98 18.36 14.41 -24.52
N ASN A 99 17.42 13.67 -25.10
CA ASN A 99 16.57 12.65 -24.45
C ASN A 99 15.73 13.12 -23.24
N CYS A 100 15.66 14.41 -22.93
CA CYS A 100 14.81 14.93 -21.87
C CYS A 100 13.37 15.13 -22.38
N SER A 101 12.40 14.74 -21.54
CA SER A 101 10.98 14.98 -21.81
C SER A 101 10.63 16.48 -21.71
N ASP A 102 9.52 16.87 -22.29
CA ASP A 102 9.04 18.26 -22.23
C ASP A 102 8.56 18.67 -20.84
N SER A 103 8.38 17.70 -19.92
CA SER A 103 8.09 17.99 -18.52
C SER A 103 9.27 18.60 -17.78
N MET A 104 10.51 18.45 -18.29
CA MET A 104 11.74 19.01 -17.71
C MET A 104 12.22 20.16 -18.55
N ASN A 105 12.22 21.36 -18.02
CA ASN A 105 12.64 22.55 -18.77
C ASN A 105 13.32 23.58 -17.85
N TRP A 106 13.97 24.56 -18.46
CA TRP A 106 14.41 25.74 -17.74
C TRP A 106 13.20 26.46 -17.14
N LYS A 107 13.32 26.92 -15.88
CA LYS A 107 12.28 27.73 -15.25
C LYS A 107 12.21 29.12 -15.88
N SER A 108 13.36 29.67 -16.19
CA SER A 108 13.55 30.99 -16.76
C SER A 108 14.76 30.99 -17.70
N ARG A 109 15.30 32.14 -18.03
CA ARG A 109 16.51 32.28 -18.84
C ARG A 109 17.75 31.79 -18.09
N PRO A 110 18.48 30.74 -18.59
CA PRO A 110 19.47 30.00 -17.83
C PRO A 110 20.73 30.76 -17.45
N ASP A 111 21.09 31.81 -18.18
CA ASP A 111 22.24 32.67 -17.85
C ASP A 111 21.98 33.57 -16.63
N TRP A 112 20.72 33.79 -16.27
CA TRP A 112 20.32 34.57 -15.10
C TRP A 112 19.85 33.67 -13.95
N ASP A 113 19.01 32.67 -14.27
CA ASP A 113 18.47 31.74 -13.30
C ASP A 113 18.57 30.30 -13.88
N PRO A 114 19.68 29.59 -13.63
CA PRO A 114 19.91 28.25 -14.18
C PRO A 114 19.10 27.16 -13.49
N ALA A 115 17.86 27.47 -13.10
CA ALA A 115 16.97 26.58 -12.42
C ALA A 115 16.22 25.63 -13.37
N LEU A 116 16.10 24.36 -12.96
CA LEU A 116 15.32 23.32 -13.65
C LEU A 116 13.94 23.20 -13.04
N GLU A 117 12.89 23.36 -13.84
CA GLU A 117 11.53 23.04 -13.48
C GLU A 117 11.16 21.63 -13.98
N ILE A 118 10.57 20.82 -13.10
CA ILE A 118 10.02 19.51 -13.44
C ILE A 118 8.51 19.58 -13.28
N ARG A 119 7.76 19.60 -14.38
CA ARG A 119 6.30 19.73 -14.36
C ARG A 119 5.64 18.41 -13.99
N GLN A 120 4.68 18.47 -13.07
CA GLN A 120 3.89 17.32 -12.65
C GLN A 120 4.75 16.08 -12.30
N VAL A 121 5.63 16.23 -11.31
CA VAL A 121 6.56 15.17 -10.93
C VAL A 121 5.84 13.85 -10.64
N GLY A 122 6.36 12.76 -11.23
CA GLY A 122 5.92 11.39 -11.01
C GLY A 122 7.05 10.52 -10.47
N ILE A 123 6.76 9.30 -10.05
CA ILE A 123 7.75 8.36 -9.51
C ILE A 123 8.91 8.11 -10.48
N ALA A 124 8.64 8.12 -11.78
CA ALA A 124 9.65 7.96 -12.83
C ALA A 124 10.72 9.07 -12.82
N HIS A 125 10.41 10.23 -12.25
CA HIS A 125 11.37 11.34 -12.15
C HIS A 125 12.34 11.22 -10.97
N GLU A 126 12.20 10.21 -10.09
CA GLU A 126 13.17 9.98 -9.02
C GLU A 126 14.56 9.71 -9.59
N GLY A 127 15.58 10.28 -8.99
CA GLY A 127 16.95 10.04 -9.42
C GLY A 127 17.91 11.15 -9.05
N ASN A 128 19.06 11.16 -9.72
CA ASN A 128 20.11 12.13 -9.54
C ASN A 128 20.02 13.23 -10.60
N TYR A 129 20.10 14.47 -10.16
CA TYR A 129 20.05 15.66 -10.98
C TYR A 129 21.29 16.48 -10.68
N THR A 130 22.23 16.55 -11.61
CA THR A 130 23.47 17.32 -11.45
C THR A 130 23.42 18.56 -12.33
N CYS A 131 23.47 19.70 -11.70
CA CYS A 131 23.68 20.97 -12.37
C CYS A 131 25.17 21.29 -12.42
N GLU A 132 25.68 21.69 -13.57
CA GLU A 132 27.03 22.20 -13.75
C GLU A 132 26.93 23.61 -14.33
N VAL A 133 27.48 24.58 -13.62
CA VAL A 133 27.62 25.97 -14.08
C VAL A 133 29.08 26.21 -14.41
N VAL A 134 29.36 26.56 -15.66
CA VAL A 134 30.70 26.87 -16.15
C VAL A 134 30.84 28.38 -16.32
N THR A 135 31.88 28.91 -15.74
CA THR A 135 32.33 30.31 -15.86
C THR A 135 33.80 30.35 -16.25
N VAL A 136 34.36 31.54 -16.42
CA VAL A 136 35.83 31.75 -16.61
C VAL A 136 36.63 31.29 -15.42
N ASP A 137 36.03 31.24 -14.21
CA ASP A 137 36.68 30.86 -12.95
C ASP A 137 36.68 29.35 -12.70
N GLY A 138 35.92 28.58 -13.47
CA GLY A 138 35.84 27.12 -13.35
C GLY A 138 34.46 26.54 -13.51
N ASN A 139 34.33 25.25 -13.10
CA ASN A 139 33.08 24.49 -13.12
C ASN A 139 32.52 24.28 -11.69
N PHE A 140 31.26 24.57 -11.48
CA PHE A 140 30.57 24.52 -10.18
C PHE A 140 29.43 23.51 -10.21
N PRO A 141 29.68 22.24 -9.85
CA PRO A 141 28.65 21.22 -9.83
C PRO A 141 27.83 21.27 -8.53
N THR A 142 26.53 21.00 -8.64
CA THR A 142 25.63 20.74 -7.51
C THR A 142 24.74 19.55 -7.87
N THR A 143 24.67 18.55 -7.01
CA THR A 143 23.90 17.33 -7.25
C THR A 143 22.71 17.25 -6.31
N TYR A 144 21.55 16.95 -6.84
CA TYR A 144 20.30 16.69 -6.14
C TYR A 144 19.93 15.22 -6.24
N LEU A 145 19.52 14.63 -5.12
CA LEU A 145 18.77 13.38 -5.10
C LEU A 145 17.30 13.72 -4.95
N LEU A 146 16.53 13.54 -6.02
CA LEU A 146 15.10 13.76 -6.04
C LEU A 146 14.36 12.47 -5.63
N SER A 147 13.55 12.56 -4.59
CA SER A 147 12.64 11.51 -4.12
C SER A 147 11.20 11.99 -4.26
N VAL A 148 10.32 11.12 -4.73
CA VAL A 148 8.90 11.44 -4.90
C VAL A 148 8.08 10.83 -3.78
N LEU A 149 7.33 11.67 -3.07
CA LEU A 149 6.40 11.26 -2.05
C LEU A 149 5.03 10.98 -2.68
N VAL A 150 4.47 9.81 -2.41
CA VAL A 150 3.10 9.45 -2.80
C VAL A 150 2.27 9.34 -1.52
N PRO A 151 1.31 10.25 -1.28
CA PRO A 151 0.47 10.17 -0.09
C PRO A 151 -0.41 8.93 -0.16
N PRO A 152 -0.40 8.07 0.87
CA PRO A 152 -1.26 6.89 0.90
C PRO A 152 -2.73 7.27 1.09
N ARG A 153 -3.63 6.42 0.59
CA ARG A 153 -5.05 6.52 0.89
C ARG A 153 -5.35 5.77 2.17
N LEU A 154 -5.83 6.48 3.20
CA LEU A 154 -6.23 5.86 4.45
C LEU A 154 -7.67 5.35 4.36
N SER A 155 -7.89 4.05 4.60
CA SER A 155 -9.19 3.42 4.81
C SER A 155 -9.23 2.71 6.15
N LEU A 156 -10.42 2.71 6.79
CA LEU A 156 -10.66 2.06 8.07
C LEU A 156 -12.02 1.39 8.01
N TYR A 157 -12.06 0.09 8.29
CA TYR A 157 -13.27 -0.72 8.20
C TYR A 157 -13.27 -1.86 9.23
N CYS A 158 -14.43 -2.49 9.44
CA CYS A 158 -14.56 -3.68 10.26
C CYS A 158 -14.50 -4.92 9.37
N ASP A 159 -13.73 -5.92 9.77
CA ASP A 159 -13.75 -7.22 9.10
C ASP A 159 -14.99 -8.06 9.46
N GLY A 160 -15.17 -9.20 8.80
CA GLY A 160 -16.31 -10.10 9.04
C GLY A 160 -16.39 -10.68 10.47
N HIS A 161 -15.33 -10.52 11.25
CA HIS A 161 -15.25 -10.95 12.66
C HIS A 161 -15.42 -9.78 13.64
N GLY A 162 -15.66 -8.57 13.14
CA GLY A 162 -15.79 -7.38 13.98
C GLY A 162 -14.47 -6.79 14.45
N SER A 163 -13.32 -7.20 13.86
CA SER A 163 -12.03 -6.58 14.15
C SER A 163 -11.85 -5.32 13.29
N HIS A 164 -11.15 -4.34 13.85
CA HIS A 164 -10.82 -3.10 13.15
C HIS A 164 -9.64 -3.34 12.19
N VAL A 165 -9.77 -2.92 10.95
CA VAL A 165 -8.72 -3.02 9.93
C VAL A 165 -8.43 -1.65 9.37
N CYS A 166 -7.18 -1.22 9.48
CA CYS A 166 -6.67 0.03 8.95
C CYS A 166 -5.74 -0.27 7.77
N GLU A 167 -5.99 0.39 6.66
CA GLU A 167 -5.23 0.26 5.43
C GLU A 167 -4.73 1.62 4.98
N ALA A 168 -3.41 1.76 4.82
CA ALA A 168 -2.75 2.89 4.19
C ALA A 168 -2.27 2.44 2.81
N ALA A 169 -3.10 2.64 1.78
CA ALA A 169 -2.89 2.08 0.46
C ALA A 169 -1.96 2.93 -0.41
N ALA A 170 -1.02 2.26 -1.08
CA ALA A 170 -0.16 2.78 -2.14
C ALA A 170 0.66 4.03 -1.75
N GLY A 171 1.17 4.10 -0.54
CA GLY A 171 2.07 5.17 -0.08
C GLY A 171 3.51 4.98 -0.52
N LYS A 172 4.26 6.08 -0.65
CA LYS A 172 5.71 6.07 -0.85
C LYS A 172 6.36 7.25 -0.10
N PRO A 173 7.25 6.96 0.86
CA PRO A 173 7.57 5.64 1.43
C PRO A 173 6.36 4.94 2.07
N ALA A 174 6.56 3.75 2.65
CA ALA A 174 5.53 3.09 3.45
C ALA A 174 5.06 4.02 4.59
N ALA A 175 3.76 4.05 4.84
CA ALA A 175 3.19 4.81 5.96
C ALA A 175 3.42 4.08 7.28
N TRP A 176 3.54 4.83 8.37
CA TRP A 176 3.50 4.28 9.71
C TRP A 176 2.09 4.39 10.29
N VAL A 177 1.54 3.26 10.74
CA VAL A 177 0.17 3.16 11.26
C VAL A 177 0.21 2.89 12.76
N TRP A 178 -0.58 3.66 13.52
CA TRP A 178 -0.72 3.54 14.96
C TRP A 178 -2.19 3.50 15.37
N TRP A 179 -2.50 2.79 16.49
CA TRP A 179 -3.85 2.70 17.03
C TRP A 179 -4.02 3.45 18.34
N VAL A 180 -5.18 4.11 18.47
CA VAL A 180 -5.61 4.76 19.71
C VAL A 180 -7.00 4.24 20.08
N PRO A 181 -7.16 3.68 21.30
CA PRO A 181 -6.12 3.39 22.30
C PRO A 181 -5.14 2.34 21.80
N GLY A 182 -3.92 2.34 22.36
CA GLY A 182 -2.89 1.36 22.01
C GLY A 182 -3.35 -0.08 22.28
N GLY A 183 -2.92 -1.00 21.42
CA GLY A 183 -3.24 -2.43 21.52
C GLY A 183 -2.33 -3.27 20.64
N ASN A 184 -2.54 -4.58 20.64
CA ASN A 184 -1.78 -5.48 19.80
C ASN A 184 -2.17 -5.28 18.33
N SER A 185 -1.22 -4.82 17.53
CA SER A 185 -1.37 -4.75 16.10
C SER A 185 -0.06 -5.13 15.42
N THR A 186 -0.15 -5.95 14.39
CA THR A 186 1.00 -6.29 13.54
C THR A 186 0.74 -5.72 12.17
N PRO A 187 1.42 -4.62 11.77
CA PRO A 187 1.31 -4.10 10.43
C PRO A 187 1.94 -5.07 9.44
N LYS A 188 1.25 -5.30 8.33
CA LYS A 188 1.72 -6.08 7.19
C LYS A 188 1.94 -5.15 6.00
N GLU A 189 3.11 -5.22 5.39
CA GLU A 189 3.46 -4.41 4.24
C GLU A 189 3.35 -5.24 2.96
N GLU A 190 2.76 -4.63 1.93
CA GLU A 190 2.69 -5.17 0.58
C GLU A 190 3.30 -4.17 -0.40
N SER A 191 4.40 -4.56 -1.03
CA SER A 191 5.12 -3.73 -2.00
C SER A 191 4.57 -3.93 -3.40
N HIS A 192 4.37 -2.82 -4.12
CA HIS A 192 3.87 -2.82 -5.50
C HIS A 192 5.00 -2.57 -6.50
N GLY A 193 4.85 -3.07 -7.74
CA GLY A 193 5.85 -2.93 -8.80
C GLY A 193 6.21 -1.49 -9.18
N ASN A 194 5.35 -0.52 -8.87
CA ASN A 194 5.61 0.91 -9.05
C ASN A 194 6.40 1.55 -7.90
N GLY A 195 6.82 0.78 -6.90
CA GLY A 195 7.58 1.23 -5.73
C GLY A 195 6.73 1.90 -4.64
N THR A 196 5.40 1.82 -4.70
CA THR A 196 4.52 2.16 -3.58
C THR A 196 4.33 0.96 -2.66
N VAL A 197 3.91 1.21 -1.43
CA VAL A 197 3.67 0.19 -0.41
C VAL A 197 2.28 0.39 0.19
N THR A 198 1.53 -0.69 0.35
CA THR A 198 0.30 -0.71 1.14
C THR A 198 0.62 -1.29 2.51
N VAL A 199 0.22 -0.59 3.55
CA VAL A 199 0.35 -1.04 4.95
C VAL A 199 -1.02 -1.40 5.48
N LEU A 200 -1.21 -2.65 5.85
CA LEU A 200 -2.43 -3.17 6.45
C LEU A 200 -2.17 -3.48 7.92
N SER A 201 -2.95 -2.89 8.82
CA SER A 201 -2.86 -3.14 10.25
C SER A 201 -4.20 -3.58 10.81
N LYS A 202 -4.23 -4.77 11.43
CA LYS A 202 -5.40 -5.30 12.11
C LYS A 202 -5.25 -5.08 13.60
N PHE A 203 -6.24 -4.43 14.22
CA PHE A 203 -6.28 -4.16 15.64
C PHE A 203 -7.15 -5.20 16.35
N THR A 204 -6.58 -5.81 17.38
CA THR A 204 -7.31 -6.70 18.30
C THR A 204 -7.37 -6.03 19.67
N ALA A 205 -8.58 -5.66 20.08
CA ALA A 205 -8.80 -5.06 21.39
C ALA A 205 -8.53 -6.11 22.50
N HIS A 206 -7.81 -5.71 23.53
CA HIS A 206 -7.60 -6.56 24.71
C HIS A 206 -8.87 -6.77 25.55
N ASN A 207 -9.86 -5.89 25.38
CA ASN A 207 -11.12 -5.94 26.12
C ASN A 207 -12.29 -5.93 25.14
N THR A 208 -13.19 -6.89 25.27
CA THR A 208 -14.39 -7.07 24.43
C THR A 208 -15.39 -5.90 24.52
N SER A 209 -15.23 -5.00 25.49
CA SER A 209 -16.05 -3.80 25.62
C SER A 209 -15.58 -2.61 24.74
N MET A 210 -14.38 -2.68 24.14
CA MET A 210 -13.87 -1.60 23.30
C MET A 210 -14.33 -1.77 21.85
N THR A 211 -15.40 -1.09 21.52
CA THR A 211 -15.99 -1.11 20.16
C THR A 211 -15.46 -0.01 19.26
N ASN A 212 -14.87 1.05 19.83
CA ASN A 212 -14.35 2.20 19.05
C ASN A 212 -12.82 2.21 19.04
N ALA A 213 -12.24 2.31 17.83
CA ALA A 213 -10.80 2.45 17.66
C ALA A 213 -10.49 3.54 16.61
N THR A 214 -9.41 4.25 16.84
CA THR A 214 -8.88 5.29 15.94
C THR A 214 -7.57 4.80 15.34
N CYS A 215 -7.51 4.77 14.03
CA CYS A 215 -6.27 4.56 13.28
C CYS A 215 -5.64 5.92 12.97
N VAL A 216 -4.38 6.08 13.32
CA VAL A 216 -3.55 7.26 13.03
C VAL A 216 -2.45 6.83 12.07
N MET A 217 -2.36 7.51 10.94
CA MET A 217 -1.35 7.28 9.91
C MET A 217 -0.38 8.45 9.87
N PHE A 218 0.91 8.15 9.92
CA PHE A 218 2.01 9.11 9.76
C PHE A 218 2.70 8.87 8.42
N HIS A 219 2.84 9.94 7.64
CA HIS A 219 3.54 9.90 6.36
C HIS A 219 4.20 11.25 6.05
N PRO A 220 5.39 11.30 5.39
CA PRO A 220 6.07 12.57 5.07
C PRO A 220 5.24 13.54 4.21
N ALA A 221 4.26 13.03 3.46
CA ALA A 221 3.36 13.87 2.67
C ALA A 221 2.14 14.38 3.47
N GLY A 222 1.96 13.99 4.74
CA GLY A 222 0.89 14.42 5.63
C GLY A 222 0.33 13.29 6.48
N ASN A 223 -0.15 13.64 7.68
CA ASN A 223 -0.72 12.71 8.64
C ASN A 223 -2.25 12.69 8.50
N GLN A 224 -2.87 11.54 8.73
CA GLN A 224 -4.33 11.38 8.72
C GLN A 224 -4.77 10.47 9.87
N SER A 225 -6.02 10.63 10.32
CA SER A 225 -6.63 9.73 11.29
C SER A 225 -8.09 9.46 10.94
N LYS A 226 -8.56 8.26 11.26
CA LYS A 226 -9.95 7.85 11.13
C LYS A 226 -10.37 7.03 12.35
N SER A 227 -11.65 7.14 12.75
CA SER A 227 -12.24 6.39 13.85
C SER A 227 -13.44 5.61 13.36
N ILE A 228 -13.61 4.40 13.86
CA ILE A 228 -14.77 3.55 13.56
C ILE A 228 -15.13 2.73 14.79
N THR A 229 -16.42 2.45 14.93
CA THR A 229 -16.94 1.52 15.91
C THR A 229 -17.25 0.20 15.23
N CYS A 230 -16.61 -0.90 15.65
CA CYS A 230 -16.91 -2.23 15.18
C CYS A 230 -17.68 -3.00 16.25
N HIS A 231 -18.78 -3.61 15.84
CA HIS A 231 -19.52 -4.54 16.68
C HIS A 231 -19.11 -5.96 16.32
N PRO A 232 -18.82 -6.82 17.31
CA PRO A 232 -18.61 -8.23 17.03
C PRO A 232 -19.86 -8.74 16.30
N SER A 233 -19.68 -9.38 15.16
CA SER A 233 -20.76 -10.04 14.44
C SER A 233 -21.30 -11.13 15.39
N GLY A 234 -22.35 -10.80 16.12
CA GLY A 234 -23.04 -11.77 16.94
C GLY A 234 -23.45 -12.93 16.03
N ASN A 235 -23.27 -14.16 16.51
CA ASN A 235 -23.65 -15.38 15.82
C ASN A 235 -25.19 -15.46 15.65
N ASN A 236 -25.77 -14.47 14.96
CA ASN A 236 -27.21 -14.44 14.66
C ASN A 236 -27.64 -15.69 13.89
N PHE A 237 -26.70 -16.34 13.22
CA PHE A 237 -26.95 -17.60 12.53
C PHE A 237 -27.24 -18.75 13.51
N VAL A 238 -26.54 -18.82 14.64
CA VAL A 238 -26.79 -19.85 15.67
C VAL A 238 -28.14 -19.59 16.35
N VAL A 239 -28.46 -18.35 16.68
CA VAL A 239 -29.74 -17.97 17.29
C VAL A 239 -30.89 -18.24 16.32
N LEU A 240 -30.71 -17.89 15.03
CA LEU A 240 -31.72 -18.14 14.01
C LEU A 240 -31.95 -19.64 13.77
N SER A 241 -30.89 -20.45 13.67
CA SER A 241 -31.00 -21.90 13.52
C SER A 241 -31.65 -22.56 14.73
N LEU A 242 -31.30 -22.12 15.95
CA LEU A 242 -31.93 -22.64 17.19
C LEU A 242 -33.44 -22.32 17.23
N SER A 243 -33.84 -21.11 16.85
CA SER A 243 -35.26 -20.73 16.81
C SER A 243 -36.06 -21.52 15.78
N ILE A 244 -35.47 -21.82 14.61
CA ILE A 244 -36.13 -22.68 13.60
C ILE A 244 -36.30 -24.11 14.12
N VAL A 245 -35.29 -24.69 14.74
CA VAL A 245 -35.34 -26.04 15.32
C VAL A 245 -36.44 -26.13 16.41
N ILE A 246 -36.49 -25.15 17.30
CA ILE A 246 -37.49 -25.07 18.36
C ILE A 246 -38.91 -24.98 17.77
N SER A 247 -39.12 -24.13 16.75
CA SER A 247 -40.41 -23.98 16.11
C SER A 247 -40.87 -25.27 15.41
N LEU A 248 -39.98 -26.00 14.75
CA LEU A 248 -40.25 -27.30 14.15
C LEU A 248 -40.63 -28.36 15.19
N LEU A 249 -39.95 -28.40 16.33
CA LEU A 249 -40.27 -29.32 17.44
C LEU A 249 -41.68 -29.03 18.01
N ILE A 250 -42.05 -27.75 18.17
CA ILE A 250 -43.39 -27.36 18.62
C ILE A 250 -44.45 -27.83 17.62
N ILE A 251 -44.21 -27.66 16.33
CA ILE A 251 -45.17 -28.12 15.28
C ILE A 251 -45.32 -29.65 15.34
N ILE A 252 -44.24 -30.41 15.50
CA ILE A 252 -44.27 -31.88 15.59
C ILE A 252 -45.09 -32.32 16.80
N ILE A 253 -44.84 -31.69 17.96
CA ILE A 253 -45.59 -31.99 19.20
C ILE A 253 -47.10 -31.70 18.99
N PHE A 254 -47.41 -30.56 18.36
CA PHE A 254 -48.79 -30.18 18.11
C PHE A 254 -49.51 -31.16 17.18
N MET A 255 -48.82 -31.61 16.12
CA MET A 255 -49.34 -32.65 15.21
C MET A 255 -49.53 -34.00 15.93
N ALA A 256 -48.59 -34.39 16.78
CA ALA A 256 -48.70 -35.62 17.58
C ALA A 256 -49.88 -35.58 18.53
N VAL A 257 -50.16 -34.43 19.17
CA VAL A 257 -51.30 -34.24 20.08
C VAL A 257 -52.61 -34.29 19.25
N ILE A 258 -52.67 -33.66 18.09
CA ILE A 258 -53.87 -33.76 17.23
C ILE A 258 -54.12 -35.21 16.79
N CYS A 259 -53.09 -35.94 16.37
CA CYS A 259 -53.20 -37.35 16.01
C CYS A 259 -53.67 -38.21 17.17
N TYR A 260 -53.13 -37.96 18.39
CA TYR A 260 -53.52 -38.65 19.61
C TYR A 260 -55.04 -38.45 19.90
N PHE A 261 -55.50 -37.19 19.86
CA PHE A 261 -56.92 -36.90 20.07
C PHE A 261 -57.82 -37.50 18.97
N LYS A 262 -57.35 -37.51 17.71
CA LYS A 262 -58.12 -38.12 16.63
C LYS A 262 -58.26 -39.63 16.78
N ILE A 263 -57.16 -40.33 17.12
CA ILE A 263 -57.14 -41.76 17.37
C ILE A 263 -57.99 -42.13 18.64
N HIS A 264 -57.94 -41.25 19.65
CA HIS A 264 -58.74 -41.47 20.86
C HIS A 264 -60.25 -41.24 20.61
N SER A 265 -60.59 -40.26 19.78
CA SER A 265 -61.98 -39.99 19.35
C SER A 265 -62.56 -41.15 18.52
N ASP A 266 -61.77 -41.68 17.56
CA ASP A 266 -62.20 -42.84 16.74
C ASP A 266 -62.39 -44.12 17.57
N ARG A 267 -61.68 -44.28 18.71
CA ARG A 267 -61.89 -45.41 19.63
C ARG A 267 -63.19 -45.29 20.44
N GLN A 268 -63.78 -44.13 20.63
CA GLN A 268 -65.02 -43.95 21.29
C GLN A 268 -66.28 -44.17 20.38
N CYS A 269 -66.09 -44.02 19.04
CA CYS A 269 -67.21 -44.28 18.09
C CYS A 269 -67.45 -45.78 17.81
N HIS A 270 -66.59 -46.71 18.27
CA HIS A 270 -66.71 -48.14 17.96
C HIS A 270 -67.51 -48.92 19.03
N LYS A 271 -68.21 -48.28 19.98
CA LYS A 271 -68.97 -48.93 21.05
C LYS A 271 -70.47 -48.67 20.91
N THR A 272 -71.06 -48.74 19.72
CA THR A 272 -72.56 -48.91 19.57
C THR A 272 -72.85 -49.71 18.33
N LYS A 273 -73.16 -51.01 18.48
CA LYS A 273 -74.01 -51.78 17.62
C LYS A 273 -75.38 -51.80 18.27
N PRO A 274 -76.51 -51.93 17.58
CA PRO A 274 -76.91 -53.12 16.84
C PRO A 274 -77.72 -52.92 15.57
N LEU A 275 -77.60 -53.89 14.66
CA LEU A 275 -78.53 -54.85 14.04
C LEU A 275 -79.65 -54.37 13.13
N GLU A 276 -79.67 -55.05 11.93
CA GLU A 276 -80.77 -55.57 11.13
C GLU A 276 -81.28 -54.66 10.00
N SER A 277 -81.28 -54.97 8.73
CA SER A 277 -81.69 -56.09 7.94
C SER A 277 -81.50 -55.75 6.45
N ALA A 278 -81.21 -56.76 5.64
CA ALA A 278 -81.16 -56.75 4.16
C ALA A 278 -82.64 -56.82 3.58
N PRO A 279 -82.94 -56.95 2.27
CA PRO A 279 -82.11 -56.80 1.03
C PRO A 279 -82.86 -56.03 -0.09
N THR A 280 -82.24 -55.71 -1.21
CA THR A 280 -82.66 -56.07 -2.59
C THR A 280 -81.86 -55.30 -3.67
N LEU A 281 -81.37 -56.08 -4.68
CA LEU A 281 -80.79 -55.68 -5.97
C LEU A 281 -81.92 -55.45 -7.01
N PRO A 282 -81.58 -55.12 -8.30
CA PRO A 282 -80.74 -54.23 -9.06
C PRO A 282 -81.61 -53.34 -10.04
N PRO A 283 -81.26 -52.87 -11.23
CA PRO A 283 -80.02 -52.96 -12.08
C PRO A 283 -79.54 -51.65 -12.76
N GLU A 284 -78.40 -51.78 -13.42
CA GLU A 284 -77.92 -51.21 -14.69
C GLU A 284 -78.29 -49.77 -15.09
N ASP A 285 -77.28 -48.94 -15.42
CA ASP A 285 -77.06 -48.57 -16.81
C ASP A 285 -75.69 -47.74 -16.93
N ASP A 286 -75.02 -47.99 -18.06
CA ASP A 286 -73.85 -47.36 -18.61
C ASP A 286 -73.99 -45.84 -18.73
N THR A 287 -72.88 -45.12 -18.46
CA THR A 287 -72.34 -44.16 -19.44
C THR A 287 -70.95 -43.72 -19.02
N MET A 288 -70.00 -43.94 -19.93
CA MET A 288 -68.67 -43.34 -20.00
C MET A 288 -68.74 -41.82 -20.09
N GLU A 289 -68.08 -41.09 -19.27
CA GLU A 289 -67.69 -39.70 -19.56
C GLU A 289 -66.26 -39.42 -19.23
N VAL A 290 -65.53 -39.03 -20.30
CA VAL A 290 -64.13 -38.78 -20.35
C VAL A 290 -63.86 -37.35 -19.86
N GLU A 291 -63.14 -37.17 -18.78
CA GLU A 291 -62.70 -35.87 -18.30
C GLU A 291 -61.52 -35.32 -19.18
N PRO A 292 -61.55 -34.03 -19.56
CA PRO A 292 -60.51 -33.44 -20.40
C PRO A 292 -59.33 -33.02 -19.60
N TYR A 293 -58.14 -33.18 -20.20
CA TYR A 293 -56.80 -32.76 -19.80
C TYR A 293 -56.75 -31.29 -19.37
N THR A 294 -56.31 -31.02 -18.15
CA THR A 294 -55.94 -29.69 -17.69
C THR A 294 -54.54 -29.36 -18.18
N THR A 295 -54.45 -28.27 -18.94
CA THR A 295 -53.28 -27.66 -19.52
C THR A 295 -52.29 -27.24 -18.44
N TYR A 296 -51.07 -27.74 -18.50
CA TYR A 296 -49.93 -27.28 -17.70
C TYR A 296 -49.50 -25.90 -18.20
N VAL A 297 -49.64 -24.87 -17.40
CA VAL A 297 -49.02 -23.56 -17.64
C VAL A 297 -47.64 -23.59 -17.09
N GLN A 298 -46.63 -23.64 -17.97
CA GLN A 298 -45.22 -23.54 -17.66
C GLN A 298 -44.90 -22.10 -17.27
N LYS A 299 -44.61 -21.87 -16.00
CA LYS A 299 -44.19 -20.58 -15.48
C LYS A 299 -42.73 -20.35 -15.87
N GLU A 300 -42.49 -19.40 -16.77
CA GLU A 300 -41.17 -19.00 -17.23
C GLU A 300 -40.29 -18.56 -16.05
N ASN A 301 -39.07 -19.10 -15.99
CA ASN A 301 -38.07 -18.81 -14.95
C ASN A 301 -37.28 -17.58 -15.36
N VAL A 302 -37.50 -16.44 -14.72
CA VAL A 302 -36.94 -15.10 -15.03
C VAL A 302 -35.44 -15.01 -14.85
N ILE A 303 -34.78 -16.06 -14.38
CA ILE A 303 -33.32 -16.05 -14.08
C ILE A 303 -32.44 -16.29 -15.31
N TYR A 304 -32.98 -16.82 -16.40
CA TYR A 304 -32.15 -17.15 -17.58
C TYR A 304 -32.15 -16.09 -18.69
N ASN A 305 -32.89 -15.00 -18.59
CA ASN A 305 -32.95 -13.97 -19.62
C ASN A 305 -31.93 -12.81 -19.45
N SER A 306 -31.07 -12.84 -18.44
CA SER A 306 -30.07 -11.75 -18.27
C SER A 306 -28.67 -12.05 -18.80
N VAL A 307 -28.45 -13.15 -19.50
CA VAL A 307 -27.12 -13.52 -20.06
C VAL A 307 -27.01 -13.28 -21.57
N SER A 308 -28.11 -13.03 -22.27
CA SER A 308 -28.11 -12.83 -23.74
C SER A 308 -27.89 -11.37 -24.21
N ASP A 309 -27.84 -10.39 -23.30
CA ASP A 309 -27.67 -8.98 -23.68
C ASP A 309 -26.22 -8.43 -23.64
N LEU A 310 -25.22 -9.31 -23.49
CA LEU A 310 -23.81 -8.88 -23.42
C LEU A 310 -22.99 -9.12 -24.69
N THR A 311 -23.59 -9.47 -25.80
CA THR A 311 -22.85 -9.71 -27.05
C THR A 311 -23.51 -9.09 -28.27
N VAL A 312 -23.75 -7.77 -28.28
CA VAL A 312 -23.83 -7.00 -29.55
C VAL A 312 -23.57 -5.53 -29.21
N GLY A 313 -22.41 -5.01 -29.63
CA GLY A 313 -22.11 -3.58 -29.48
C GLY A 313 -20.67 -3.19 -29.78
N GLN A 314 -20.00 -3.87 -30.69
CA GLN A 314 -18.84 -3.31 -31.36
C GLN A 314 -19.32 -2.64 -32.65
N ASN A 315 -19.49 -1.33 -32.64
CA ASN A 315 -19.42 -0.51 -33.82
C ASN A 315 -18.53 0.71 -33.54
N LEU A 316 -17.31 0.65 -34.08
CA LEU A 316 -16.44 1.79 -34.31
C LEU A 316 -17.06 2.73 -35.34
N PRO A 317 -17.06 4.02 -35.15
CA PRO A 317 -17.11 4.97 -36.27
C PRO A 317 -15.69 5.25 -36.73
N GLN A 318 -15.38 4.81 -37.93
CA GLN A 318 -14.36 5.41 -38.79
C GLN A 318 -14.84 6.79 -39.27
N GLY A 319 -13.91 7.73 -39.32
CA GLY A 319 -14.10 8.84 -40.21
C GLY A 319 -13.77 10.21 -39.64
N LEU A 320 -12.78 10.76 -40.13
CA LEU A 320 -12.51 11.96 -40.93
C LEU A 320 -11.35 12.79 -40.40
N TRP A 321 -10.29 12.75 -41.16
CA TRP A 321 -9.28 13.80 -41.24
C TRP A 321 -9.83 14.93 -42.13
N PRO A 322 -9.61 16.20 -41.80
CA PRO A 322 -9.54 17.27 -42.85
C PRO A 322 -8.09 17.62 -43.15
N PRO A 323 -7.82 18.01 -44.42
CA PRO A 323 -6.50 18.41 -44.89
C PRO A 323 -6.29 19.92 -44.73
N THR A 324 -5.08 20.30 -44.45
CA THR A 324 -4.16 21.35 -44.91
C THR A 324 -3.26 21.81 -43.79
#